data_96925a2313ee3e32cd1e6e8aa67a3c21
#
_entry.id   96925a2313ee3e32cd1e6e8aa67a3c21
#
_cell.length_a   1.000
_cell.length_b   1.000
_cell.length_c   1.000
_cell.angle_alpha   90.00
_cell.angle_beta   90.00
_cell.angle_gamma   90.00
#
_symmetry.space_group_name_H-M   'P 1'
#
loop_
_entity.id
_entity.type
_entity.pdbx_description
1 polymer ?
#
loop_
_entity_poly.entity_id
_entity_poly.type
_entity_poly.pdbx_seq_one_letter_code
_entity_poly.pdbx_strand_id
1 'polypeptide(L)'
;NSRIVTVERNRERYEKALEYIERSPVTDRISVIYGDALETGEQVKEHGTFDVIFIDAAKGQYRRFFDLYEPLLNPGGVIISDNVMYHGLVTTKEKIENRRTRGLIRRIKTYNEWLMNHEGYDTTIFPIGDGVAVSKKRG
;
A
#
# COMPACT_ATOMS: atom_id res chain seq x y z
N ASN A 1 20.78 1.85 8.70
CA ASN A 1 19.96 1.34 9.85
C ASN A 1 18.46 1.44 9.55
N SER A 2 18.00 0.80 8.47
CA SER A 2 16.56 0.74 8.16
C SER A 2 15.89 -0.43 8.87
N ARG A 3 14.63 -0.25 9.28
CA ARG A 3 13.76 -1.30 9.82
C ARG A 3 12.57 -1.49 8.91
N ILE A 4 12.06 -2.69 8.82
CA ILE A 4 10.89 -3.05 8.01
C ILE A 4 9.87 -3.72 8.92
N VAL A 5 8.63 -3.27 8.83
CA VAL A 5 7.47 -3.94 9.40
C VAL A 5 6.55 -4.31 8.24
N THR A 6 6.20 -5.57 8.13
CA THR A 6 5.30 -6.08 7.09
C THR A 6 4.15 -6.86 7.69
N VAL A 7 3.00 -6.79 7.05
CA VAL A 7 1.78 -7.50 7.48
C VAL A 7 1.39 -8.50 6.39
N GLU A 8 1.18 -9.75 6.76
CA GLU A 8 0.73 -10.80 5.84
C GLU A 8 -0.43 -11.58 6.47
N ARG A 9 -1.56 -11.64 5.76
CA ARG A 9 -2.74 -12.36 6.21
C ARG A 9 -2.79 -13.84 5.80
N ASN A 10 -2.04 -14.20 4.76
CA ASN A 10 -1.96 -15.57 4.30
C ASN A 10 -0.94 -16.33 5.15
N ARG A 11 -1.39 -17.38 5.84
CA ARG A 11 -0.56 -18.14 6.78
C ARG A 11 0.64 -18.79 6.10
N GLU A 12 0.45 -19.39 4.95
CA GLU A 12 1.52 -20.06 4.22
C GLU A 12 2.61 -19.05 3.79
N ARG A 13 2.20 -17.88 3.28
CA ARG A 13 3.12 -16.81 2.92
C ARG A 13 3.84 -16.23 4.13
N TYR A 14 3.13 -16.07 5.24
CA TYR A 14 3.71 -15.63 6.51
C TYR A 14 4.80 -16.58 7.00
N GLU A 15 4.50 -17.89 7.08
CA GLU A 15 5.46 -18.91 7.49
C GLU A 15 6.68 -18.95 6.57
N LYS A 16 6.46 -18.87 5.26
CA LYS A 16 7.53 -18.82 4.27
C LYS A 16 8.39 -17.54 4.37
N ALA A 17 7.77 -16.41 4.66
CA ALA A 17 8.49 -15.16 4.91
C ALA A 17 9.41 -15.29 6.12
N LEU A 18 8.95 -15.89 7.21
CA LEU A 18 9.78 -16.13 8.40
C LEU A 18 11.01 -16.99 8.08
N GLU A 19 10.87 -18.05 7.29
CA GLU A 19 12.00 -18.90 6.88
C GLU A 19 13.07 -18.11 6.11
N TYR A 20 12.65 -17.22 5.18
CA TYR A 20 13.58 -16.40 4.42
C TYR A 20 14.25 -15.32 5.28
N ILE A 21 13.48 -14.71 6.17
CA ILE A 21 13.98 -13.66 7.07
C ILE A 21 15.00 -14.25 8.04
N GLU A 22 14.76 -15.44 8.58
CA GLU A 22 15.70 -16.13 9.49
C GLU A 22 17.09 -16.36 8.87
N ARG A 23 17.14 -16.56 7.54
CA ARG A 23 18.38 -16.72 6.78
C ARG A 23 19.04 -15.41 6.38
N SER A 24 18.35 -14.30 6.60
CA SER A 24 18.85 -12.97 6.24
C SER A 24 19.87 -12.45 7.25
N PRO A 25 20.95 -11.79 6.80
CA PRO A 25 21.88 -11.13 7.70
C PRO A 25 21.30 -9.92 8.43
N VAL A 26 20.06 -9.52 8.09
CA VAL A 26 19.34 -8.38 8.69
C VAL A 26 18.03 -8.80 9.36
N THR A 27 17.96 -10.04 9.82
CA THR A 27 16.76 -10.62 10.45
C THR A 27 16.27 -9.79 11.65
N ASP A 28 17.16 -9.19 12.40
CA ASP A 28 16.88 -8.31 13.54
C ASP A 28 16.20 -6.98 13.16
N ARG A 29 16.13 -6.66 11.86
CA ARG A 29 15.53 -5.43 11.32
C ARG A 29 14.20 -5.64 10.62
N ILE A 30 13.76 -6.86 10.50
CA ILE A 30 12.52 -7.21 9.78
C ILE A 30 11.54 -7.85 10.74
N SER A 31 10.39 -7.22 10.91
CA SER A 31 9.28 -7.75 11.72
C SER A 31 8.11 -8.09 10.80
N VAL A 32 7.59 -9.31 10.93
CA VAL A 32 6.41 -9.77 10.20
C VAL A 32 5.25 -9.94 11.18
N ILE A 33 4.13 -9.30 10.88
CA ILE A 33 2.89 -9.42 11.66
C ILE A 33 1.93 -10.30 10.88
N TYR A 34 1.46 -11.37 11.51
CA TYR A 34 0.41 -12.21 10.94
C TYR A 34 -0.96 -11.60 11.22
N GLY A 35 -1.73 -11.31 10.17
CA GLY A 35 -3.08 -10.79 10.30
C GLY A 35 -3.54 -9.98 9.09
N ASP A 36 -4.77 -9.50 9.16
CA ASP A 36 -5.33 -8.56 8.19
C ASP A 36 -4.81 -7.15 8.49
N ALA A 37 -4.24 -6.49 7.49
CA ALA A 37 -3.71 -5.15 7.66
C ALA A 37 -4.77 -4.10 8.05
N LEU A 38 -6.05 -4.36 7.83
CA LEU A 38 -7.14 -3.51 8.34
C LEU A 38 -7.40 -3.68 9.84
N GLU A 39 -6.91 -4.76 10.45
CA GLU A 39 -7.13 -5.11 11.85
C GLU A 39 -5.86 -4.99 12.72
N THR A 40 -4.69 -4.97 12.09
CA THR A 40 -3.39 -4.98 12.77
C THR A 40 -2.77 -3.59 12.99
N GLY A 41 -3.52 -2.52 12.76
CA GLY A 41 -3.01 -1.15 12.87
C GLY A 41 -2.36 -0.82 14.22
N GLU A 42 -2.94 -1.27 15.34
CA GLU A 42 -2.37 -1.03 16.67
C GLU A 42 -1.05 -1.78 16.86
N GLN A 43 -0.93 -3.03 16.36
CA GLN A 43 0.32 -3.80 16.42
C GLN A 43 1.42 -3.12 15.58
N VAL A 44 1.08 -2.58 14.40
CA VAL A 44 2.03 -1.82 13.58
C VAL A 44 2.47 -0.55 14.30
N LYS A 45 1.56 0.15 14.96
CA LYS A 45 1.82 1.38 15.72
C LYS A 45 2.83 1.16 16.88
N GLU A 46 2.86 -0.02 17.49
CA GLU A 46 3.85 -0.37 18.51
C GLU A 46 5.30 -0.30 18.01
N HIS A 47 5.51 -0.42 16.70
CA HIS A 47 6.82 -0.26 16.07
C HIS A 47 7.24 1.20 15.83
N GLY A 48 6.36 2.16 16.14
CA GLY A 48 6.62 3.60 15.99
C GLY A 48 6.10 4.18 14.68
N THR A 49 6.79 5.20 14.18
CA THR A 49 6.46 5.89 12.94
C THR A 49 7.39 5.48 11.79
N PHE A 50 6.96 5.78 10.57
CA PHE A 50 7.62 5.30 9.36
C PHE A 50 7.95 6.46 8.41
N ASP A 51 9.02 6.30 7.65
CA ASP A 51 9.39 7.24 6.58
C ASP A 51 8.78 6.84 5.24
N VAL A 52 8.48 5.54 5.08
CA VAL A 52 7.86 4.99 3.88
C VAL A 52 6.77 3.98 4.27
N ILE A 53 5.61 4.11 3.66
CA ILE A 53 4.52 3.13 3.75
C ILE A 53 4.25 2.61 2.35
N PHE A 54 4.34 1.29 2.16
CA PHE A 54 4.05 0.62 0.91
C PHE A 54 2.70 -0.11 1.00
N ILE A 55 1.76 0.28 0.16
CA ILE A 55 0.42 -0.30 0.10
C ILE A 55 0.32 -1.19 -1.15
N ASP A 56 0.41 -2.49 -0.94
CA ASP A 56 0.11 -3.54 -1.92
C ASP A 56 -1.17 -4.25 -1.48
N ALA A 57 -2.27 -3.53 -1.57
CA ALA A 57 -3.53 -3.91 -0.96
C ALA A 57 -4.43 -4.72 -1.89
N ALA A 58 -5.35 -5.45 -1.27
CA ALA A 58 -6.50 -5.98 -1.99
C ALA A 58 -7.24 -4.85 -2.71
N LYS A 59 -7.33 -4.96 -4.01
CA LYS A 59 -7.86 -3.97 -4.94
C LYS A 59 -9.20 -3.39 -4.47
N GLY A 60 -9.27 -2.08 -4.41
CA GLY A 60 -10.47 -1.35 -3.98
C GLY A 60 -10.51 -0.97 -2.49
N GLN A 61 -9.49 -1.29 -1.71
CA GLN A 61 -9.39 -0.93 -0.29
C GLN A 61 -8.28 0.09 0.03
N TYR A 62 -7.64 0.66 -1.00
CA TYR A 62 -6.53 1.60 -0.85
C TYR A 62 -6.82 2.75 0.11
N ARG A 63 -8.00 3.37 0.01
CA ARG A 63 -8.39 4.48 0.87
C ARG A 63 -8.40 4.08 2.34
N ARG A 64 -8.93 2.90 2.67
CA ARG A 64 -8.99 2.39 4.04
C ARG A 64 -7.60 2.13 4.60
N PHE A 65 -6.68 1.59 3.80
CA PHE A 65 -5.28 1.41 4.19
C PHE A 65 -4.58 2.74 4.36
N PHE A 66 -4.79 3.66 3.45
CA PHE A 66 -4.22 5.00 3.54
C PHE A 66 -4.65 5.69 4.84
N ASP A 67 -5.95 5.78 5.10
CA ASP A 67 -6.51 6.44 6.29
C ASP A 67 -6.05 5.77 7.60
N LEU A 68 -5.86 4.44 7.60
CA LEU A 68 -5.41 3.69 8.77
C LEU A 68 -3.93 3.91 9.10
N TYR A 69 -3.08 3.97 8.09
CA TYR A 69 -1.62 3.99 8.27
C TYR A 69 -0.99 5.38 8.09
N GLU A 70 -1.67 6.32 7.44
CA GLU A 70 -1.19 7.70 7.27
C GLU A 70 -0.79 8.38 8.58
N PRO A 71 -1.52 8.20 9.69
CA PRO A 71 -1.11 8.79 10.97
C PRO A 71 0.25 8.32 11.49
N LEU A 72 0.75 7.19 11.00
CA LEU A 72 2.06 6.65 11.35
C LEU A 72 3.18 7.15 10.44
N LEU A 73 2.87 7.93 9.41
CA LEU A 73 3.86 8.47 8.48
C LEU A 73 4.49 9.75 9.04
N ASN A 74 5.81 9.77 9.06
CA ASN A 74 6.58 10.96 9.45
C ASN A 74 6.32 12.13 8.50
N PRO A 75 6.43 13.39 8.96
CA PRO A 75 6.44 14.55 8.09
C PRO A 75 7.50 14.40 6.98
N GLY A 76 7.13 14.70 5.73
CA GLY A 76 8.01 14.49 4.57
C GLY A 76 8.17 13.03 4.13
N GLY A 77 7.53 12.10 4.82
CA GLY A 77 7.49 10.68 4.45
C GLY A 77 6.69 10.42 3.18
N VAL A 78 6.75 9.20 2.69
CA VAL A 78 6.18 8.81 1.40
C VAL A 78 5.24 7.60 1.55
N ILE A 79 4.06 7.68 0.93
CA ILE A 79 3.18 6.53 0.73
C ILE A 79 3.28 6.10 -0.72
N ILE A 80 3.56 4.82 -0.94
CA ILE A 80 3.62 4.19 -2.25
C ILE A 80 2.43 3.24 -2.38
N SER A 81 1.58 3.47 -3.38
CA SER A 81 0.44 2.60 -3.69
C SER A 81 0.69 1.89 -5.01
N ASP A 82 0.76 0.56 -4.96
CA ASP A 82 0.99 -0.28 -6.13
C ASP A 82 -0.32 -0.67 -6.83
N ASN A 83 -0.24 -1.06 -8.11
CA ASN A 83 -1.36 -1.51 -8.94
C ASN A 83 -2.49 -0.49 -9.16
N VAL A 84 -2.18 0.80 -9.15
CA VAL A 84 -3.17 1.88 -9.29
C VAL A 84 -3.68 2.09 -10.72
N MET A 85 -3.10 1.41 -11.72
CA MET A 85 -3.58 1.43 -13.11
C MET A 85 -4.28 0.13 -13.54
N TYR A 86 -4.17 -0.91 -12.76
CA TYR A 86 -4.83 -2.20 -12.95
C TYR A 86 -4.78 -2.69 -14.41
N HIS A 87 -3.60 -3.17 -14.83
CA HIS A 87 -3.33 -3.63 -16.21
C HIS A 87 -3.68 -2.61 -17.30
N GLY A 88 -3.59 -1.32 -17.00
CA GLY A 88 -3.95 -0.23 -17.91
C GLY A 88 -5.46 0.00 -18.08
N LEU A 89 -6.32 -0.81 -17.45
CA LEU A 89 -7.77 -0.70 -17.57
C LEU A 89 -8.34 0.60 -16.97
N VAL A 90 -7.62 1.23 -16.05
CA VAL A 90 -7.99 2.55 -15.48
C VAL A 90 -7.95 3.64 -16.55
N THR A 91 -7.07 3.51 -17.54
CA THR A 91 -6.87 4.48 -18.62
C THR A 91 -7.58 4.11 -19.93
N THR A 92 -8.15 2.90 -20.02
CA THR A 92 -8.84 2.45 -21.23
C THR A 92 -10.15 3.22 -21.46
N LYS A 93 -10.46 3.48 -22.72
CA LYS A 93 -11.75 3.99 -23.17
C LYS A 93 -12.70 2.87 -23.62
N GLU A 94 -12.21 1.63 -23.68
CA GLU A 94 -13.00 0.49 -24.09
C GLU A 94 -14.06 0.14 -23.02
N LYS A 95 -15.19 -0.38 -23.49
CA LYS A 95 -16.28 -0.83 -22.62
C LYS A 95 -15.87 -2.12 -21.91
N ILE A 96 -15.86 -2.09 -20.58
CA ILE A 96 -15.59 -3.25 -19.75
C ILE A 96 -16.92 -3.94 -19.44
N GLU A 97 -17.11 -5.16 -19.93
CA GLU A 97 -18.37 -5.91 -19.80
C GLU A 97 -18.57 -6.47 -18.38
N ASN A 98 -17.50 -6.93 -17.73
CA ASN A 98 -17.59 -7.52 -16.39
C ASN A 98 -17.92 -6.47 -15.31
N ARG A 99 -19.10 -6.63 -14.69
CA ARG A 99 -19.60 -5.70 -13.65
C ARG A 99 -18.67 -5.57 -12.45
N ARG A 100 -18.08 -6.68 -12.00
CA ARG A 100 -17.15 -6.70 -10.86
C ARG A 100 -15.88 -5.92 -11.19
N THR A 101 -15.34 -6.11 -12.37
CA THR A 101 -14.16 -5.40 -12.86
C THR A 101 -14.43 -3.90 -13.00
N ARG A 102 -15.61 -3.51 -13.54
CA ARG A 102 -16.01 -2.09 -13.61
C ARG A 102 -16.06 -1.43 -12.23
N GLY A 103 -16.65 -2.11 -11.25
CA GLY A 103 -16.72 -1.61 -9.87
C GLY A 103 -15.35 -1.42 -9.24
N LEU A 104 -14.44 -2.35 -9.50
CA LEU A 104 -13.06 -2.28 -9.03
C LEU A 104 -12.30 -1.11 -9.65
N ILE A 105 -12.38 -0.96 -10.98
CA ILE A 105 -11.73 0.13 -11.71
C ILE A 105 -12.27 1.48 -11.23
N ARG A 106 -13.57 1.60 -11.00
CA ARG A 106 -14.17 2.82 -10.45
C ARG A 106 -13.55 3.19 -9.10
N ARG A 107 -13.39 2.23 -8.20
CA ARG A 107 -12.78 2.48 -6.88
C ARG A 107 -11.32 2.92 -6.99
N ILE A 108 -10.57 2.32 -7.91
CA ILE A 108 -9.17 2.69 -8.16
C ILE A 108 -9.10 4.10 -8.75
N LYS A 109 -9.95 4.43 -9.74
CA LYS A 109 -10.03 5.79 -10.30
C LYS A 109 -10.37 6.82 -9.23
N THR A 110 -11.37 6.55 -8.41
CA THR A 110 -11.77 7.43 -7.30
C THR A 110 -10.62 7.64 -6.31
N TYR A 111 -9.88 6.59 -5.99
CA TYR A 111 -8.69 6.69 -5.13
C TYR A 111 -7.60 7.54 -5.78
N ASN A 112 -7.29 7.33 -7.06
CA ASN A 112 -6.29 8.11 -7.78
C ASN A 112 -6.66 9.60 -7.84
N GLU A 113 -7.92 9.92 -8.16
CA GLU A 113 -8.42 11.30 -8.17
C GLU A 113 -8.32 11.94 -6.79
N TRP A 114 -8.68 11.20 -5.75
CA TRP A 114 -8.56 11.67 -4.38
C TRP A 114 -7.11 11.94 -3.98
N LEU A 115 -6.17 11.04 -4.31
CA LEU A 115 -4.75 11.24 -4.05
C LEU A 115 -4.20 12.49 -4.75
N MET A 116 -4.53 12.66 -6.03
CA MET A 116 -4.05 13.78 -6.85
C MET A 116 -4.59 15.14 -6.35
N ASN A 117 -5.74 15.15 -5.68
CA ASN A 117 -6.36 16.36 -5.12
C ASN A 117 -6.13 16.51 -3.61
N HIS A 118 -5.37 15.63 -2.99
CA HIS A 118 -5.15 15.65 -1.55
C HIS A 118 -4.20 16.80 -1.16
N GLU A 119 -4.71 17.78 -0.39
CA GLU A 119 -3.95 18.98 -0.02
C GLU A 119 -2.71 18.71 0.83
N GLY A 120 -2.69 17.62 1.59
CA GLY A 120 -1.58 17.22 2.46
C GLY A 120 -0.45 16.45 1.75
N TYR A 121 -0.62 16.12 0.47
CA TYR A 121 0.32 15.30 -0.29
C TYR A 121 0.60 15.85 -1.68
N ASP A 122 1.83 15.64 -2.14
CA ASP A 122 2.22 15.80 -3.54
C ASP A 122 2.32 14.39 -4.17
N THR A 123 1.39 14.08 -5.07
CA THR A 123 1.27 12.75 -5.67
C THR A 123 1.67 12.75 -7.13
N THR A 124 2.47 11.76 -7.52
CA THR A 124 2.82 11.44 -8.90
C THR A 124 2.46 9.98 -9.19
N ILE A 125 1.79 9.73 -10.31
CA ILE A 125 1.47 8.37 -10.77
C ILE A 125 2.42 8.00 -11.92
N PHE A 126 3.16 6.92 -11.73
CA PHE A 126 4.09 6.38 -12.72
C PHE A 126 3.46 5.19 -13.44
N PRO A 127 3.47 5.17 -14.79
CA PRO A 127 2.95 4.05 -15.57
C PRO A 127 3.98 2.89 -15.66
N ILE A 128 4.47 2.44 -14.51
CA ILE A 128 5.42 1.34 -14.40
C ILE A 128 4.66 0.10 -13.95
N GLY A 129 4.79 -1.02 -14.66
CA GLY A 129 4.02 -2.23 -14.37
C GLY A 129 2.52 -1.96 -14.39
N ASP A 130 1.84 -2.26 -13.31
CA ASP A 130 0.41 -1.99 -13.12
C ASP A 130 0.10 -0.59 -12.55
N GLY A 131 1.05 0.32 -12.65
CA GLY A 131 0.96 1.69 -12.16
C GLY A 131 1.32 1.83 -10.69
N VAL A 132 2.13 2.84 -10.38
CA VAL A 132 2.58 3.14 -9.02
C VAL A 132 2.29 4.60 -8.70
N ALA A 133 1.54 4.85 -7.64
CA ALA A 133 1.36 6.19 -7.11
C ALA A 133 2.35 6.44 -5.97
N VAL A 134 3.09 7.53 -6.05
CA VAL A 134 4.00 8.00 -5.02
C VAL A 134 3.46 9.30 -4.45
N SER A 135 3.07 9.28 -3.19
CA SER A 135 2.46 10.40 -2.47
C SER A 135 3.39 10.87 -1.35
N LYS A 136 4.03 12.01 -1.54
CA LYS A 136 4.91 12.62 -0.55
C LYS A 136 4.12 13.52 0.39
N LYS A 137 4.19 13.27 1.69
CA LYS A 137 3.56 14.11 2.71
C LYS A 137 4.21 15.49 2.74
N ARG A 138 3.41 16.54 2.64
CA ARG A 138 3.89 17.90 2.84
C ARG A 138 4.30 18.11 4.30
N GLY A 139 5.36 18.81 4.47
CA GLY A 139 5.91 19.11 5.81
C GLY A 139 5.02 20.01 6.65
#